data_0d73fd9a2103a6722b1c580f11111fea
#
_entry.id   0d73fd9a2103a6722b1c580f11111fea
#
_cell.length_a   1.000
_cell.length_b   1.000
_cell.length_c   1.000
_cell.angle_alpha   90.00
_cell.angle_beta   90.00
_cell.angle_gamma   90.00
#
_symmetry.space_group_name_H-M   'P 1'
#
loop_
_entity.id
_entity.type
_entity.pdbx_description
1 polymer ?
#
loop_
_entity_poly.entity_id
_entity_poly.type
_entity_poly.pdbx_seq_one_letter_code
_entity_poly.pdbx_strand_id
1 'polypeptide(L)'
;MRKKLLSLSLALLLALTACSGSQAEGPPAPSPDAAWTPADEPAQVQPVETPEYEGPWNPLTGMPISEEWVDRRPVAIMLNNLKAALPQLGQSKADIIYECLAEGGITRMLGVYQSVEGVGTIGSVRSSRPYYLELALGHDAIYLHAGGSEDAYAKIRSWGVDALDCVRGPY
;
A
#
# COMPACT_ATOMS: atom_id res chain seq x y z
N MET A 1 31.22 55.20 46.17
CA MET A 1 31.32 53.78 46.58
C MET A 1 31.58 52.92 45.36
N ARG A 2 32.83 52.45 45.19
CA ARG A 2 33.28 51.71 44.04
C ARG A 2 33.05 50.21 44.28
N LYS A 3 32.19 49.59 43.53
CA LYS A 3 32.03 48.14 43.53
C LYS A 3 32.98 47.52 42.50
N LYS A 4 33.91 46.73 42.97
CA LYS A 4 34.87 45.98 42.18
C LYS A 4 34.19 44.82 41.53
N LEU A 5 34.24 44.75 40.20
CA LEU A 5 33.85 43.59 39.44
C LEU A 5 35.02 42.59 39.46
N LEU A 6 34.77 41.44 40.06
CA LEU A 6 35.67 40.28 39.98
C LEU A 6 35.34 39.53 38.72
N SER A 7 36.25 39.53 37.72
CA SER A 7 36.16 38.67 36.56
C SER A 7 36.67 37.28 36.93
N LEU A 8 35.77 36.31 36.93
CA LEU A 8 36.11 34.88 37.10
C LEU A 8 36.32 34.26 35.71
N SER A 9 37.59 34.12 35.32
CA SER A 9 37.97 33.39 34.09
C SER A 9 37.88 31.90 34.37
N LEU A 10 36.81 31.27 33.90
CA LEU A 10 36.66 29.82 33.90
C LEU A 10 37.31 29.23 32.66
N ALA A 11 38.53 28.69 32.83
CA ALA A 11 39.19 27.90 31.80
C ALA A 11 38.50 26.57 31.61
N LEU A 12 37.73 26.40 30.54
CA LEU A 12 37.12 25.12 30.19
C LEU A 12 38.13 24.28 29.44
N LEU A 13 38.75 23.32 30.14
CA LEU A 13 39.57 22.26 29.53
C LEU A 13 38.62 21.32 28.79
N LEU A 14 38.59 21.41 27.47
CA LEU A 14 37.98 20.39 26.63
C LEU A 14 38.89 19.16 26.59
N ALA A 15 38.60 18.16 27.36
CA ALA A 15 39.14 16.83 27.18
C ALA A 15 38.50 16.20 25.94
N LEU A 16 39.25 16.19 24.83
CA LEU A 16 38.91 15.39 23.65
C LEU A 16 39.11 13.92 23.97
N THR A 17 38.10 13.25 24.45
CA THR A 17 38.06 11.78 24.42
C THR A 17 37.83 11.34 22.99
N ALA A 18 38.92 10.92 22.33
CA ALA A 18 38.85 10.20 21.08
C ALA A 18 38.12 8.87 21.32
N CYS A 19 36.86 8.81 20.98
CA CYS A 19 36.15 7.53 20.79
C CYS A 19 36.78 6.88 19.55
N SER A 20 37.72 5.95 19.80
CA SER A 20 38.11 4.96 18.80
C SER A 20 36.91 4.11 18.46
N GLY A 21 36.08 4.57 17.50
CA GLY A 21 35.06 3.78 16.90
C GLY A 21 35.70 2.64 16.13
N SER A 22 35.52 1.43 16.60
CA SER A 22 35.75 0.23 15.82
C SER A 22 34.90 0.35 14.56
N GLN A 23 35.54 0.67 13.43
CA GLN A 23 34.91 0.52 12.13
C GLN A 23 34.63 -0.96 11.93
N ALA A 24 33.36 -1.34 11.96
CA ALA A 24 32.97 -2.63 11.42
C ALA A 24 33.37 -2.61 9.94
N GLU A 25 34.38 -3.37 9.58
CA GLU A 25 34.75 -3.60 8.20
C GLU A 25 33.51 -4.15 7.50
N GLY A 26 32.95 -3.39 6.57
CA GLY A 26 31.94 -3.88 5.65
C GLY A 26 32.54 -5.04 4.84
N PRO A 27 31.69 -5.91 4.28
CA PRO A 27 32.19 -7.00 3.44
C PRO A 27 33.10 -6.43 2.37
N PRO A 28 34.28 -7.07 2.11
CA PRO A 28 35.23 -6.57 1.15
C PRO A 28 34.59 -6.36 -0.21
N ALA A 29 34.86 -5.23 -0.83
CA ALA A 29 34.41 -4.97 -2.19
C ALA A 29 34.90 -6.10 -3.11
N PRO A 30 34.09 -6.60 -4.04
CA PRO A 30 34.50 -7.62 -4.96
C PRO A 30 35.74 -7.16 -5.73
N SER A 31 36.75 -8.01 -5.78
CA SER A 31 37.97 -7.75 -6.54
C SER A 31 37.64 -7.48 -8.00
N PRO A 32 38.21 -6.45 -8.66
CA PRO A 32 37.97 -6.19 -10.08
C PRO A 32 38.38 -7.35 -10.99
N ASP A 33 39.18 -8.28 -10.49
CA ASP A 33 39.63 -9.47 -11.22
C ASP A 33 38.78 -10.74 -10.95
N ALA A 34 37.65 -10.62 -10.24
CA ALA A 34 36.73 -11.72 -10.17
C ALA A 34 36.10 -11.92 -11.56
N ALA A 35 36.74 -12.77 -12.37
CA ALA A 35 36.22 -13.19 -13.66
C ALA A 35 34.81 -13.72 -13.42
N TRP A 36 33.80 -13.05 -14.02
CA TRP A 36 32.45 -13.57 -14.03
C TRP A 36 32.46 -14.94 -14.71
N THR A 37 32.34 -16.01 -13.94
CA THR A 37 32.09 -17.34 -14.48
C THR A 37 30.59 -17.39 -14.74
N PRO A 38 30.14 -17.66 -16.00
CA PRO A 38 28.74 -17.93 -16.25
C PRO A 38 28.30 -19.01 -15.27
N ALA A 39 27.20 -18.77 -14.57
CA ALA A 39 26.56 -19.82 -13.82
C ALA A 39 26.31 -20.99 -14.78
N ASP A 40 26.55 -22.19 -14.27
CA ASP A 40 26.33 -23.44 -15.02
C ASP A 40 25.04 -23.32 -15.82
N GLU A 41 25.07 -23.83 -17.06
CA GLU A 41 23.94 -23.84 -17.98
C GLU A 41 22.63 -24.05 -17.20
N PRO A 42 21.61 -23.18 -17.39
CA PRO A 42 20.39 -23.26 -16.59
C PRO A 42 19.86 -24.69 -16.72
N ALA A 43 19.72 -25.36 -15.58
CA ALA A 43 19.15 -26.70 -15.54
C ALA A 43 17.90 -26.68 -16.42
N GLN A 44 17.83 -27.61 -17.40
CA GLN A 44 16.67 -27.71 -18.27
C GLN A 44 15.43 -27.86 -17.39
N VAL A 45 14.69 -26.79 -17.23
CA VAL A 45 13.41 -26.82 -16.54
C VAL A 45 12.48 -27.64 -17.43
N GLN A 46 12.25 -28.90 -17.03
CA GLN A 46 11.23 -29.69 -17.70
C GLN A 46 9.90 -28.91 -17.59
N PRO A 47 9.15 -28.81 -18.69
CA PRO A 47 7.83 -28.18 -18.62
C PRO A 47 7.02 -28.92 -17.56
N VAL A 48 6.64 -28.22 -16.52
CA VAL A 48 5.65 -28.73 -15.56
C VAL A 48 4.34 -28.71 -16.32
N GLU A 49 3.80 -29.89 -16.63
CA GLU A 49 2.44 -30.01 -17.17
C GLU A 49 1.50 -29.46 -16.09
N THR A 50 1.15 -28.21 -16.19
CA THR A 50 0.06 -27.62 -15.42
C THR A 50 -1.24 -28.22 -15.97
N PRO A 51 -2.06 -28.88 -15.12
CA PRO A 51 -3.35 -29.38 -15.58
C PRO A 51 -4.14 -28.17 -16.16
N GLU A 52 -4.66 -28.37 -17.37
CA GLU A 52 -5.47 -27.38 -18.06
C GLU A 52 -6.74 -27.13 -17.22
N TYR A 53 -6.89 -25.88 -16.75
CA TYR A 53 -8.07 -25.48 -15.99
C TYR A 53 -9.18 -25.12 -16.97
N GLU A 54 -10.27 -25.86 -16.96
CA GLU A 54 -11.44 -25.68 -17.86
C GLU A 54 -12.52 -24.76 -17.29
N GLY A 55 -12.37 -24.29 -16.04
CA GLY A 55 -13.34 -23.40 -15.38
C GLY A 55 -13.21 -21.92 -15.74
N PRO A 56 -14.07 -21.06 -15.17
CA PRO A 56 -14.03 -19.61 -15.40
C PRO A 56 -12.82 -18.98 -14.71
N TRP A 57 -12.31 -17.93 -15.34
CA TRP A 57 -11.19 -17.15 -14.84
C TRP A 57 -11.65 -15.82 -14.24
N ASN A 58 -11.08 -15.45 -13.10
CA ASN A 58 -11.30 -14.14 -12.48
C ASN A 58 -10.83 -13.04 -13.44
N PRO A 59 -11.68 -12.13 -13.90
CA PRO A 59 -11.34 -11.11 -14.88
C PRO A 59 -10.31 -10.10 -14.37
N LEU A 60 -10.10 -10.00 -13.05
CA LEU A 60 -9.15 -9.07 -12.45
C LEU A 60 -7.74 -9.67 -12.31
N THR A 61 -7.63 -10.97 -12.11
CA THR A 61 -6.36 -11.62 -11.77
C THR A 61 -5.92 -12.72 -12.73
N GLY A 62 -6.85 -13.26 -13.53
CA GLY A 62 -6.60 -14.45 -14.33
C GLY A 62 -6.45 -15.72 -13.49
N MET A 63 -6.88 -15.72 -12.24
CA MET A 63 -6.89 -16.91 -11.39
C MET A 63 -8.25 -17.64 -11.50
N PRO A 64 -8.30 -18.96 -11.20
CA PRO A 64 -9.58 -19.67 -11.12
C PRO A 64 -10.58 -18.99 -10.19
N ILE A 65 -11.85 -18.92 -10.61
CA ILE A 65 -12.95 -18.37 -9.81
C ILE A 65 -14.20 -19.23 -9.99
N SER A 66 -15.14 -19.15 -9.06
CA SER A 66 -16.46 -19.77 -9.18
C SER A 66 -17.31 -19.09 -10.26
N GLU A 67 -18.05 -19.88 -11.04
CA GLU A 67 -18.90 -19.41 -12.15
C GLU A 67 -19.92 -18.34 -11.72
N GLU A 68 -20.40 -18.42 -10.49
CA GLU A 68 -21.38 -17.43 -9.95
C GLU A 68 -20.83 -16.01 -9.82
N TRP A 69 -19.47 -15.84 -9.80
CA TRP A 69 -18.82 -14.55 -9.56
C TRP A 69 -18.20 -13.94 -10.82
N VAL A 70 -17.91 -14.75 -11.85
CA VAL A 70 -17.14 -14.28 -13.02
C VAL A 70 -17.77 -13.09 -13.74
N ASP A 71 -19.11 -13.08 -13.87
CA ASP A 71 -19.88 -12.05 -14.58
C ASP A 71 -20.47 -10.99 -13.64
N ARG A 72 -20.16 -11.03 -12.34
CA ARG A 72 -20.66 -10.02 -11.40
C ARG A 72 -19.75 -8.80 -11.40
N ARG A 73 -20.36 -7.66 -11.13
CA ARG A 73 -19.61 -6.42 -10.93
C ARG A 73 -18.74 -6.54 -9.68
N PRO A 74 -17.45 -6.17 -9.74
CA PRO A 74 -16.56 -6.17 -8.59
C PRO A 74 -16.99 -5.11 -7.56
N VAL A 75 -16.45 -5.24 -6.34
CA VAL A 75 -16.61 -4.25 -5.28
C VAL A 75 -15.27 -3.55 -5.06
N ALA A 76 -15.27 -2.23 -5.11
CA ALA A 76 -14.11 -1.39 -4.86
C ALA A 76 -14.24 -0.69 -3.50
N ILE A 77 -13.37 -0.96 -2.55
CA ILE A 77 -13.47 -0.54 -1.16
C ILE A 77 -12.31 0.39 -0.79
N MET A 78 -12.63 1.60 -0.32
CA MET A 78 -11.64 2.52 0.22
C MET A 78 -11.06 2.01 1.53
N LEU A 79 -9.75 1.79 1.57
CA LEU A 79 -9.04 1.25 2.73
C LEU A 79 -8.09 2.29 3.34
N ASN A 80 -7.99 2.24 4.66
CA ASN A 80 -7.11 3.11 5.42
C ASN A 80 -5.68 2.55 5.42
N ASN A 81 -4.68 3.40 5.20
CA ASN A 81 -3.26 2.99 5.24
C ASN A 81 -2.46 3.71 6.33
N LEU A 82 -3.14 4.25 7.34
CA LEU A 82 -2.45 4.85 8.50
C LEU A 82 -2.00 3.76 9.47
N LYS A 83 -0.84 3.96 10.08
CA LYS A 83 -0.33 3.07 11.15
C LYS A 83 -1.34 2.87 12.29
N ALA A 84 -2.12 3.91 12.61
CA ALA A 84 -3.17 3.85 13.64
C ALA A 84 -4.37 2.97 13.24
N ALA A 85 -4.47 2.56 11.98
CA ALA A 85 -5.54 1.69 11.49
C ALA A 85 -5.17 0.20 11.49
N LEU A 86 -4.00 -0.12 11.96
CA LEU A 86 -3.54 -1.52 12.07
C LEU A 86 -4.21 -2.24 13.27
N PRO A 87 -4.50 -3.54 13.14
CA PRO A 87 -4.32 -4.37 11.95
C PRO A 87 -5.39 -4.09 10.88
N GLN A 88 -4.98 -4.09 9.61
CA GLN A 88 -5.92 -4.05 8.51
C GLN A 88 -6.56 -5.43 8.30
N LEU A 89 -7.85 -5.44 7.96
CA LEU A 89 -8.64 -6.66 7.83
C LEU A 89 -9.10 -6.85 6.38
N GLY A 90 -9.01 -8.07 5.88
CA GLY A 90 -9.53 -8.47 4.57
C GLY A 90 -8.79 -7.92 3.35
N GLN A 91 -7.85 -6.99 3.53
CA GLN A 91 -7.12 -6.33 2.44
C GLN A 91 -6.28 -7.33 1.61
N SER A 92 -5.65 -8.33 2.25
CA SER A 92 -4.85 -9.36 1.55
C SER A 92 -5.67 -10.31 0.67
N LYS A 93 -6.99 -10.15 0.68
CA LYS A 93 -7.93 -10.90 -0.16
C LYS A 93 -8.43 -10.09 -1.35
N ALA A 94 -8.00 -8.84 -1.48
CA ALA A 94 -8.31 -8.05 -2.66
C ALA A 94 -7.61 -8.65 -3.89
N ASP A 95 -8.32 -8.64 -5.01
CA ASP A 95 -7.78 -9.05 -6.31
C ASP A 95 -6.78 -8.01 -6.83
N ILE A 96 -7.09 -6.73 -6.63
CA ILE A 96 -6.21 -5.60 -6.98
C ILE A 96 -6.19 -4.60 -5.83
N ILE A 97 -5.02 -4.03 -5.55
CA ILE A 97 -4.88 -2.89 -4.63
C ILE A 97 -4.22 -1.73 -5.37
N TYR A 98 -4.91 -0.59 -5.39
CA TYR A 98 -4.35 0.69 -5.80
C TYR A 98 -3.93 1.48 -4.57
N GLU A 99 -2.67 1.86 -4.48
CA GLU A 99 -2.18 2.77 -3.46
C GLU A 99 -1.83 4.11 -4.07
N CYS A 100 -2.49 5.17 -3.63
CA CYS A 100 -2.28 6.52 -4.13
C CYS A 100 -2.00 7.49 -2.99
N LEU A 101 -1.22 8.53 -3.27
CA LEU A 101 -1.00 9.64 -2.36
C LEU A 101 -2.33 10.37 -2.05
N ALA A 102 -2.49 10.70 -0.79
CA ALA A 102 -3.55 11.56 -0.28
C ALA A 102 -2.94 12.80 0.39
N GLU A 103 -3.74 13.56 1.09
CA GLU A 103 -3.30 14.79 1.76
C GLU A 103 -2.25 14.47 2.87
N GLY A 104 -1.33 15.39 3.08
CA GLY A 104 -0.36 15.30 4.18
C GLY A 104 0.74 14.25 3.98
N GLY A 105 0.97 13.81 2.74
CA GLY A 105 2.02 12.83 2.43
C GLY A 105 1.69 11.40 2.87
N ILE A 106 0.44 11.14 3.25
CA ILE A 106 -0.05 9.79 3.54
C ILE A 106 -0.61 9.15 2.28
N THR A 107 -0.69 7.83 2.26
CA THR A 107 -1.38 7.09 1.21
C THR A 107 -2.71 6.54 1.71
N ARG A 108 -3.59 6.22 0.77
CA ARG A 108 -4.79 5.40 0.97
C ARG A 108 -4.78 4.29 -0.04
N MET A 109 -5.59 3.29 0.19
CA MET A 109 -5.74 2.19 -0.74
C MET A 109 -7.17 2.05 -1.23
N LEU A 110 -7.31 1.53 -2.43
CA LEU A 110 -8.56 1.02 -2.97
C LEU A 110 -8.35 -0.47 -3.23
N GLY A 111 -9.04 -1.31 -2.49
CA GLY A 111 -9.09 -2.75 -2.75
C GLY A 111 -10.24 -3.07 -3.71
N VAL A 112 -9.95 -3.76 -4.80
CA VAL A 112 -10.97 -4.23 -5.76
C VAL A 112 -11.09 -5.74 -5.59
N TYR A 113 -12.32 -6.20 -5.43
CA TYR A 113 -12.66 -7.61 -5.17
C TYR A 113 -13.69 -8.07 -6.19
N GLN A 114 -13.37 -9.11 -6.95
CA GLN A 114 -14.36 -9.75 -7.82
C GLN A 114 -15.46 -10.45 -7.01
N SER A 115 -15.08 -10.99 -5.84
CA SER A 115 -16.02 -11.50 -4.85
C SER A 115 -15.55 -11.10 -3.45
N VAL A 116 -16.50 -10.76 -2.60
CA VAL A 116 -16.28 -10.56 -1.15
C VAL A 116 -16.72 -11.75 -0.31
N GLU A 117 -17.13 -12.83 -0.97
CA GLU A 117 -17.53 -14.06 -0.29
C GLU A 117 -16.35 -14.69 0.47
N GLY A 118 -16.60 -15.09 1.70
CA GLY A 118 -15.57 -15.71 2.54
C GLY A 118 -14.41 -14.79 2.98
N VAL A 119 -14.40 -13.52 2.56
CA VAL A 119 -13.36 -12.56 2.97
C VAL A 119 -13.48 -12.20 4.46
N GLY A 120 -14.70 -12.23 5.00
CA GLY A 120 -14.97 -11.84 6.38
C GLY A 120 -15.03 -10.31 6.52
N THR A 121 -14.46 -9.79 7.60
CA THR A 121 -14.42 -8.33 7.84
C THR A 121 -13.39 -7.66 6.93
N ILE A 122 -13.80 -6.60 6.24
CA ILE A 122 -12.91 -5.74 5.44
C ILE A 122 -12.87 -4.35 6.08
N GLY A 123 -11.68 -3.83 6.33
CA GLY A 123 -11.51 -2.47 6.88
C GLY A 123 -10.13 -2.23 7.52
N SER A 124 -9.98 -1.05 8.07
CA SER A 124 -10.98 0.03 8.23
C SER A 124 -11.22 0.75 6.91
N VAL A 125 -12.50 1.06 6.66
CA VAL A 125 -12.92 1.80 5.46
C VAL A 125 -12.56 3.28 5.60
N ARG A 126 -12.18 3.93 4.49
CA ARG A 126 -11.68 5.32 4.47
C ARG A 126 -12.47 6.22 3.53
N SER A 127 -12.24 7.52 3.69
CA SER A 127 -12.93 8.55 2.92
C SER A 127 -12.51 8.58 1.46
N SER A 128 -13.48 8.78 0.58
CA SER A 128 -13.34 8.92 -0.86
C SER A 128 -12.53 10.16 -1.28
N ARG A 129 -11.87 10.05 -2.43
CA ARG A 129 -11.27 11.14 -3.20
C ARG A 129 -11.56 10.93 -4.69
N PRO A 130 -11.58 12.01 -5.49
CA PRO A 130 -11.99 11.93 -6.89
C PRO A 130 -11.27 10.88 -7.73
N TYR A 131 -9.96 10.78 -7.59
CA TYR A 131 -9.14 9.85 -8.37
C TYR A 131 -9.42 8.37 -8.07
N TYR A 132 -9.92 8.05 -6.87
CA TYR A 132 -10.37 6.68 -6.56
C TYR A 132 -11.70 6.34 -7.23
N LEU A 133 -12.56 7.34 -7.48
CA LEU A 133 -13.79 7.14 -8.25
C LEU A 133 -13.47 6.77 -9.70
N GLU A 134 -12.44 7.40 -10.29
CA GLU A 134 -11.98 7.08 -11.64
C GLU A 134 -11.50 5.62 -11.74
N LEU A 135 -10.73 5.18 -10.74
CA LEU A 135 -10.27 3.79 -10.65
C LEU A 135 -11.44 2.81 -10.50
N ALA A 136 -12.39 3.09 -9.61
CA ALA A 136 -13.56 2.25 -9.40
C ALA A 136 -14.44 2.15 -10.65
N LEU A 137 -14.68 3.26 -11.34
CA LEU A 137 -15.41 3.32 -12.60
C LEU A 137 -14.69 2.56 -13.73
N GLY A 138 -13.36 2.57 -13.75
CA GLY A 138 -12.56 1.80 -14.70
C GLY A 138 -12.79 0.28 -14.59
N HIS A 139 -13.25 -0.18 -13.44
CA HIS A 139 -13.64 -1.57 -13.20
C HIS A 139 -15.16 -1.79 -13.24
N ASP A 140 -15.96 -0.78 -13.52
CA ASP A 140 -17.41 -0.82 -13.34
C ASP A 140 -17.83 -1.32 -11.94
N ALA A 141 -17.04 -1.00 -10.91
CA ALA A 141 -17.21 -1.53 -9.58
C ALA A 141 -18.31 -0.81 -8.79
N ILE A 142 -18.95 -1.55 -7.88
CA ILE A 142 -19.75 -0.96 -6.79
C ILE A 142 -18.75 -0.34 -5.80
N TYR A 143 -18.86 0.96 -5.55
CA TYR A 143 -17.88 1.70 -4.75
C TYR A 143 -18.29 1.86 -3.30
N LEU A 144 -17.44 1.44 -2.37
CA LEU A 144 -17.69 1.52 -0.93
C LEU A 144 -16.67 2.41 -0.22
N HIS A 145 -17.17 3.40 0.55
CA HIS A 145 -16.33 4.36 1.24
C HIS A 145 -16.94 4.82 2.57
N ALA A 146 -16.15 5.49 3.41
CA ALA A 146 -16.61 6.10 4.66
C ALA A 146 -16.31 7.60 4.65
N GLY A 147 -17.29 8.39 4.25
CA GLY A 147 -17.12 9.83 4.06
C GLY A 147 -16.32 10.18 2.81
N GLY A 148 -16.08 11.46 2.57
CA GLY A 148 -15.36 11.93 1.39
C GLY A 148 -15.09 13.43 1.43
N SER A 149 -14.27 13.90 0.48
CA SER A 149 -14.16 15.34 0.20
C SER A 149 -15.41 15.86 -0.49
N GLU A 150 -15.68 17.16 -0.42
CA GLU A 150 -16.82 17.77 -1.11
C GLU A 150 -16.77 17.51 -2.62
N ASP A 151 -15.56 17.57 -3.21
CA ASP A 151 -15.36 17.26 -4.63
C ASP A 151 -15.65 15.79 -4.95
N ALA A 152 -15.27 14.84 -4.07
CA ALA A 152 -15.62 13.44 -4.25
C ALA A 152 -17.14 13.24 -4.23
N TYR A 153 -17.84 13.86 -3.30
CA TYR A 153 -19.31 13.80 -3.25
C TYR A 153 -19.98 14.43 -4.47
N ALA A 154 -19.45 15.54 -4.96
CA ALA A 154 -19.95 16.17 -6.18
C ALA A 154 -19.80 15.23 -7.37
N LYS A 155 -18.65 14.57 -7.52
CA LYS A 155 -18.38 13.62 -8.61
C LYS A 155 -19.18 12.32 -8.49
N ILE A 156 -19.38 11.77 -7.30
CA ILE A 156 -20.26 10.62 -7.10
C ILE A 156 -21.64 10.91 -7.71
N ARG A 157 -22.20 12.07 -7.40
CA ARG A 157 -23.52 12.48 -7.94
C ARG A 157 -23.51 12.74 -9.45
N SER A 158 -22.52 13.52 -9.91
CA SER A 158 -22.49 13.96 -11.30
C SER A 158 -22.11 12.85 -12.28
N TRP A 159 -21.33 11.87 -11.85
CA TRP A 159 -20.92 10.73 -12.66
C TRP A 159 -21.85 9.52 -12.50
N GLY A 160 -22.80 9.58 -11.57
CA GLY A 160 -23.73 8.46 -11.30
C GLY A 160 -23.02 7.23 -10.78
N VAL A 161 -22.04 7.42 -9.88
CA VAL A 161 -21.27 6.29 -9.31
C VAL A 161 -22.17 5.50 -8.38
N ASP A 162 -22.27 4.19 -8.57
CA ASP A 162 -22.93 3.29 -7.62
C ASP A 162 -22.09 3.19 -6.34
N ALA A 163 -22.40 4.05 -5.37
CA ALA A 163 -21.64 4.19 -4.15
C ALA A 163 -22.44 3.84 -2.90
N LEU A 164 -21.76 3.23 -1.94
CA LEU A 164 -22.24 2.98 -0.58
C LEU A 164 -21.36 3.76 0.40
N ASP A 165 -21.95 4.73 1.10
CA ASP A 165 -21.23 5.50 2.12
C ASP A 165 -21.53 4.95 3.51
N CYS A 166 -20.55 4.39 4.18
CA CYS A 166 -20.67 3.88 5.55
C CYS A 166 -21.01 4.96 6.60
N VAL A 167 -20.94 6.24 6.23
CA VAL A 167 -21.25 7.39 7.11
C VAL A 167 -22.64 7.95 6.82
N ARG A 168 -23.01 8.09 5.53
CA ARG A 168 -24.25 8.75 5.11
C ARG A 168 -25.31 7.77 4.60
N GLY A 169 -24.96 6.51 4.40
CA GLY A 169 -25.83 5.50 3.83
C GLY A 169 -25.76 5.43 2.29
N PRO A 170 -26.60 4.57 1.67
CA PRO A 170 -26.67 4.45 0.22
C PRO A 170 -27.18 5.74 -0.42
N TYR A 171 -26.70 6.06 -1.61
CA TYR A 171 -27.10 7.20 -2.43
C TYR A 171 -28.25 6.84 -3.36
#